data_e4c67f248743e1256828a1ab44b26108
#
_entry.id   e4c67f248743e1256828a1ab44b26108
#
_cell.length_a   1.000
_cell.length_b   1.000
_cell.length_c   1.000
_cell.angle_alpha   90.00
_cell.angle_beta   90.00
_cell.angle_gamma   90.00
#
_symmetry.space_group_name_H-M   'P 1'
#
loop_
_entity.id
_entity.type
_entity.pdbx_description
1 polymer ?
#
loop_
_entity_poly.entity_id
_entity_poly.type
_entity_poly.pdbx_seq_one_letter_code
_entity_poly.pdbx_strand_id
1 'polypeptide(L)'
;MATFQLEFVSPEKLLLSRPVEMALLPAADGQMGVLPGHAPMIVALSGGVISVREGGAETEALFVPGGFAEITPTRVTVLADEATPVAQLSRANAETRIAEAEKALADLQTAEGTTPERREAAMARLLSARAMLAAAQAA
;
A
#
# COMPACT_ATOMS: atom_id res chain seq x y z
N MET A 1 3.75 19.56 18.93
CA MET A 1 3.14 18.23 18.86
C MET A 1 4.19 17.20 18.51
N ALA A 2 4.08 16.01 19.08
CA ALA A 2 5.02 14.94 18.78
C ALA A 2 4.84 14.45 17.34
N THR A 3 5.93 14.22 16.66
CA THR A 3 5.95 13.72 15.29
C THR A 3 6.93 12.55 15.15
N PHE A 4 6.80 11.81 14.06
CA PHE A 4 7.80 10.84 13.65
C PHE A 4 8.09 11.08 12.17
N GLN A 5 9.24 10.60 11.71
CA GLN A 5 9.63 10.74 10.31
C GLN A 5 8.94 9.64 9.50
N LEU A 6 8.16 10.03 8.49
CA LEU A 6 7.57 9.09 7.55
C LEU A 6 8.35 9.13 6.24
N GLU A 7 8.81 7.96 5.80
CA GLU A 7 9.55 7.82 4.56
C GLU A 7 8.91 6.78 3.67
N PHE A 8 8.72 7.12 2.39
CA PHE A 8 8.32 6.17 1.35
C PHE A 8 9.52 5.91 0.45
N VAL A 9 9.88 4.64 0.32
CA VAL A 9 11.06 4.24 -0.46
C VAL A 9 10.65 3.19 -1.47
N SER A 10 10.99 3.41 -2.74
CA SER A 10 10.95 2.38 -3.78
C SER A 10 12.34 1.80 -3.94
N PRO A 11 12.51 0.66 -4.66
CA PRO A 11 13.83 0.10 -4.89
C PRO A 11 14.82 1.07 -5.53
N GLU A 12 14.33 2.08 -6.24
CA GLU A 12 15.18 2.99 -6.99
C GLU A 12 15.41 4.34 -6.30
N LYS A 13 14.46 4.79 -5.46
CA LYS A 13 14.54 6.15 -4.90
C LYS A 13 13.67 6.36 -3.68
N LEU A 14 13.98 7.42 -2.95
CA LEU A 14 13.14 7.96 -1.90
C LEU A 14 12.00 8.76 -2.54
N LEU A 15 10.76 8.38 -2.27
CA LEU A 15 9.57 9.03 -2.85
C LEU A 15 9.03 10.16 -1.99
N LEU A 16 9.12 10.02 -0.67
CA LEU A 16 8.60 10.99 0.29
C LEU A 16 9.39 10.87 1.58
N SER A 17 9.67 11.99 2.23
CA SER A 17 10.24 12.01 3.58
C SER A 17 9.82 13.29 4.26
N ARG A 18 9.06 13.17 5.37
CA ARG A 18 8.65 14.33 6.16
C ARG A 18 8.16 13.93 7.54
N PRO A 19 8.18 14.86 8.51
CA PRO A 19 7.58 14.59 9.82
C PRO A 19 6.05 14.60 9.74
N VAL A 20 5.42 13.66 10.44
CA VAL A 20 3.95 13.53 10.48
C VAL A 20 3.52 13.18 11.90
N GLU A 21 2.24 13.39 12.21
CA GLU A 21 1.70 13.12 13.53
C GLU A 21 1.10 11.72 13.65
N MET A 22 0.51 11.19 12.58
CA MET A 22 -0.11 9.88 12.54
C MET A 22 -0.13 9.33 11.12
N ALA A 23 0.00 8.02 10.99
CA ALA A 23 -0.18 7.32 9.73
C ALA A 23 -1.11 6.13 9.93
N LEU A 24 -2.04 5.93 8.99
CA LEU A 24 -2.88 4.74 8.94
C LEU A 24 -2.36 3.87 7.79
N LEU A 25 -2.01 2.64 8.11
CA LEU A 25 -1.39 1.70 7.16
C LEU A 25 -2.35 0.55 6.84
N PRO A 26 -2.44 0.11 5.56
CA PRO A 26 -3.22 -1.05 5.19
C PRO A 26 -2.42 -2.34 5.45
N ALA A 27 -2.36 -2.77 6.71
CA ALA A 27 -1.67 -3.98 7.07
C ALA A 27 -2.43 -5.21 6.58
N ALA A 28 -1.73 -6.34 6.45
CA ALA A 28 -2.33 -7.58 5.96
C ALA A 28 -3.51 -8.05 6.81
N ASP A 29 -3.46 -7.78 8.12
CA ASP A 29 -4.51 -8.18 9.08
C ASP A 29 -5.57 -7.10 9.30
N GLY A 30 -5.50 -5.97 8.60
CA GLY A 30 -6.42 -4.87 8.74
C GLY A 30 -5.69 -3.54 8.89
N GLN A 31 -6.47 -2.47 8.97
CA GLN A 31 -5.89 -1.13 9.08
C GLN A 31 -5.20 -0.92 10.41
N MET A 32 -4.02 -0.33 10.38
CA MET A 32 -3.18 -0.11 11.55
C MET A 32 -2.83 1.37 11.68
N GLY A 33 -3.06 1.93 12.87
CA GLY A 33 -2.66 3.30 13.18
C GLY A 33 -1.30 3.35 13.82
N VAL A 34 -0.45 4.28 13.38
CA VAL A 34 0.88 4.49 13.94
C VAL A 34 1.00 5.92 14.46
N LEU A 35 1.42 6.03 15.72
CA LEU A 35 1.68 7.30 16.40
C LEU A 35 3.17 7.36 16.80
N PRO A 36 3.70 8.55 17.11
CA PRO A 36 5.06 8.67 17.64
C PRO A 36 5.23 7.79 18.88
N GLY A 37 6.37 7.14 18.99
CA GLY A 37 6.66 6.25 20.11
C GLY A 37 6.15 4.82 19.94
N HIS A 38 5.59 4.48 18.76
CA HIS A 38 5.12 3.13 18.49
C HIS A 38 6.24 2.11 18.67
N ALA A 39 5.91 0.95 19.24
CA ALA A 39 6.89 -0.13 19.43
C ALA A 39 7.48 -0.58 18.10
N PRO A 40 8.76 -0.94 18.06
CA PRO A 40 9.39 -1.41 16.83
C PRO A 40 8.72 -2.66 16.28
N MET A 41 8.43 -2.67 14.97
CA MET A 41 7.90 -3.85 14.29
C MET A 41 8.03 -3.71 12.78
N ILE A 42 7.94 -4.84 12.09
CA ILE A 42 7.87 -4.90 10.63
C ILE A 42 6.53 -5.49 10.26
N VAL A 43 5.83 -4.82 9.35
CA VAL A 43 4.46 -5.17 8.96
C VAL A 43 4.39 -5.37 7.46
N ALA A 44 3.75 -6.46 7.03
CA ALA A 44 3.41 -6.64 5.63
C ALA A 44 2.19 -5.78 5.29
N LEU A 45 2.23 -5.10 4.17
CA LEU A 45 1.13 -4.25 3.70
C LEU A 45 0.36 -4.96 2.60
N SER A 46 -0.96 -4.85 2.64
CA SER A 46 -1.82 -5.21 1.52
C SER A 46 -1.98 -4.00 0.60
N GLY A 47 -2.52 -4.21 -0.60
CA GLY A 47 -2.87 -3.08 -1.46
C GLY A 47 -3.91 -2.21 -0.79
N GLY A 48 -3.67 -0.91 -0.72
CA GLY A 48 -4.58 0.00 -0.05
C GLY A 48 -4.01 1.41 0.09
N VAL A 49 -4.70 2.22 0.86
CA VAL A 49 -4.35 3.63 1.04
C VAL A 49 -3.65 3.84 2.36
N ILE A 50 -2.51 4.52 2.29
CA ILE A 50 -1.83 5.04 3.48
C ILE A 50 -2.32 6.47 3.68
N SER A 51 -2.94 6.72 4.83
CA SER A 51 -3.47 8.03 5.19
C SER A 51 -2.53 8.70 6.19
N VAL A 52 -2.15 9.93 5.89
CA VAL A 52 -1.25 10.72 6.74
C VAL A 52 -2.07 11.81 7.41
N ARG A 53 -1.91 11.96 8.71
CA ARG A 53 -2.63 12.97 9.49
C ARG A 53 -1.68 13.93 10.19
N GLU A 54 -2.04 15.19 10.10
CA GLU A 54 -1.32 16.29 10.74
C GLU A 54 -2.36 17.33 11.20
N GLY A 55 -2.23 17.84 12.42
CA GLY A 55 -3.17 18.82 12.93
C GLY A 55 -4.61 18.32 13.04
N GLY A 56 -4.80 17.01 13.25
CA GLY A 56 -6.13 16.42 13.37
C GLY A 56 -6.85 16.18 12.06
N ALA A 57 -6.23 16.47 10.92
CA ALA A 57 -6.82 16.30 9.60
C ALA A 57 -5.95 15.44 8.71
N GLU A 58 -6.56 14.76 7.75
CA GLU A 58 -5.83 14.02 6.73
C GLU A 58 -5.19 15.03 5.77
N THR A 59 -3.85 15.00 5.69
CA THR A 59 -3.10 15.90 4.83
C THR A 59 -2.62 15.24 3.56
N GLU A 60 -2.60 13.91 3.54
CA GLU A 60 -2.18 13.17 2.35
C GLU A 60 -2.73 11.75 2.39
N ALA A 61 -3.07 11.23 1.22
CA ALA A 61 -3.49 9.84 1.04
C ALA A 61 -2.79 9.28 -0.19
N LEU A 62 -2.07 8.18 0.00
CA LEU A 62 -1.28 7.54 -1.05
C LEU A 62 -1.69 6.08 -1.19
N PHE A 63 -2.00 5.67 -2.42
CA PHE A 63 -2.24 4.26 -2.71
C PHE A 63 -0.92 3.53 -2.91
N VAL A 64 -0.78 2.38 -2.26
CA VAL A 64 0.34 1.45 -2.48
C VAL A 64 -0.22 0.08 -2.87
N PRO A 65 0.42 -0.63 -3.81
CA PRO A 65 -0.07 -1.96 -4.23
C PRO A 65 0.25 -3.07 -3.24
N GLY A 66 1.13 -2.80 -2.27
CA GLY A 66 1.60 -3.73 -1.27
C GLY A 66 2.97 -3.30 -0.82
N GLY A 67 3.66 -4.15 -0.06
CA GLY A 67 5.02 -3.88 0.41
C GLY A 67 5.16 -4.16 1.88
N PHE A 68 6.08 -3.44 2.52
CA PHE A 68 6.37 -3.59 3.94
C PHE A 68 6.52 -2.22 4.60
N ALA A 69 6.24 -2.17 5.89
CA ALA A 69 6.52 -1.00 6.70
C ALA A 69 7.42 -1.41 7.87
N GLU A 70 8.52 -0.69 8.05
CA GLU A 70 9.37 -0.82 9.22
C GLU A 70 9.03 0.33 10.17
N ILE A 71 8.59 -0.01 11.37
CA ILE A 71 8.13 0.96 12.36
C ILE A 71 9.12 1.01 13.52
N THR A 72 9.52 2.23 13.89
CA THR A 72 10.31 2.49 15.09
C THR A 72 9.64 3.64 15.85
N PRO A 73 10.04 3.91 17.11
CA PRO A 73 9.43 5.01 17.85
C PRO A 73 9.55 6.39 17.20
N THR A 74 10.55 6.59 16.32
CA THR A 74 10.82 7.90 15.71
C THR A 74 10.66 7.93 14.21
N ARG A 75 10.48 6.78 13.57
CA ARG A 75 10.47 6.68 12.10
C ARG A 75 9.59 5.53 11.63
N VAL A 76 8.91 5.76 10.51
CA VAL A 76 8.24 4.71 9.75
C VAL A 76 8.76 4.75 8.32
N THR A 77 9.29 3.63 7.85
CA THR A 77 9.77 3.49 6.48
C THR A 77 8.87 2.54 5.73
N VAL A 78 8.19 3.03 4.71
CA VAL A 78 7.34 2.23 3.84
C VAL A 78 8.14 1.85 2.61
N LEU A 79 8.28 0.55 2.38
CA LEU A 79 8.96 -0.02 1.22
C LEU A 79 7.89 -0.55 0.27
N ALA A 80 7.73 0.12 -0.86
CA ALA A 80 6.72 -0.23 -1.86
C ALA A 80 7.26 0.07 -3.26
N ASP A 81 6.83 -0.69 -4.25
CA ASP A 81 7.28 -0.49 -5.63
C ASP A 81 6.79 0.84 -6.19
N GLU A 82 5.61 1.27 -5.78
CA GLU A 82 5.05 2.55 -6.19
C GLU A 82 4.16 3.12 -5.10
N ALA A 83 3.98 4.44 -5.10
CA ALA A 83 3.03 5.13 -4.24
C ALA A 83 2.39 6.23 -5.08
N THR A 84 1.07 6.21 -5.18
CA THR A 84 0.33 7.15 -6.02
C THR A 84 -0.64 7.96 -5.17
N PRO A 85 -0.57 9.29 -5.20
CA PRO A 85 -1.59 10.10 -4.52
C PRO A 85 -2.99 9.69 -4.98
N VAL A 86 -3.91 9.52 -4.04
CA VAL A 86 -5.27 9.04 -4.36
C VAL A 86 -5.95 9.95 -5.37
N ALA A 87 -5.71 11.26 -5.30
CA ALA A 87 -6.27 12.22 -6.24
C ALA A 87 -5.80 12.01 -7.69
N GLN A 88 -4.70 11.28 -7.89
CA GLN A 88 -4.15 10.99 -9.21
C GLN A 88 -4.52 9.60 -9.73
N LEU A 89 -5.28 8.81 -8.96
CA LEU A 89 -5.70 7.48 -9.39
C LEU A 89 -6.71 7.57 -10.53
N SER A 90 -6.56 6.67 -11.51
CA SER A 90 -7.47 6.58 -12.65
C SER A 90 -8.33 5.32 -12.51
N ARG A 91 -9.66 5.49 -12.56
CA ARG A 91 -10.59 4.36 -12.55
C ARG A 91 -10.36 3.45 -13.75
N ALA A 92 -10.18 4.04 -14.93
CA ALA A 92 -9.94 3.27 -16.15
C ALA A 92 -8.66 2.43 -16.05
N ASN A 93 -7.59 3.02 -15.49
CA ASN A 93 -6.34 2.31 -15.29
C ASN A 93 -6.48 1.17 -14.28
N ALA A 94 -7.22 1.39 -13.19
CA ALA A 94 -7.50 0.35 -12.20
C ALA A 94 -8.33 -0.79 -12.80
N GLU A 95 -9.34 -0.48 -13.59
CA GLU A 95 -10.14 -1.48 -14.28
C GLU A 95 -9.30 -2.32 -15.25
N THR A 96 -8.36 -1.69 -15.96
CA THR A 96 -7.42 -2.39 -16.84
C THR A 96 -6.54 -3.34 -16.04
N ARG A 97 -6.02 -2.89 -14.91
CA ARG A 97 -5.20 -3.74 -14.03
C ARG A 97 -5.98 -4.93 -13.48
N ILE A 98 -7.26 -4.72 -13.15
CA ILE A 98 -8.14 -5.81 -12.69
C ILE A 98 -8.30 -6.85 -13.81
N ALA A 99 -8.62 -6.42 -15.02
CA ALA A 99 -8.80 -7.32 -16.15
C ALA A 99 -7.54 -8.13 -16.45
N GLU A 100 -6.39 -7.48 -16.44
CA GLU A 100 -5.10 -8.15 -16.63
C GLU A 100 -4.80 -9.16 -15.53
N ALA A 101 -5.08 -8.79 -14.28
CA ALA A 101 -4.85 -9.65 -13.13
C ALA A 101 -5.80 -10.86 -13.12
N GLU A 102 -7.06 -10.64 -13.49
CA GLU A 102 -8.03 -11.74 -13.60
C GLU A 102 -7.62 -12.72 -14.68
N LYS A 103 -7.16 -12.22 -15.84
CA LYS A 103 -6.67 -13.07 -16.92
C LYS A 103 -5.45 -13.86 -16.50
N ALA A 104 -4.49 -13.22 -15.84
CA ALA A 104 -3.28 -13.89 -15.37
C ALA A 104 -3.61 -15.01 -14.37
N LEU A 105 -4.56 -14.76 -13.47
CA LEU A 105 -4.99 -15.77 -12.51
C LEU A 105 -5.69 -16.94 -13.21
N ALA A 106 -6.59 -16.66 -14.15
CA ALA A 106 -7.28 -17.70 -14.93
C ALA A 106 -6.30 -18.56 -15.72
N ASP A 107 -5.30 -17.94 -16.37
CA ASP A 107 -4.27 -18.65 -17.11
C ASP A 107 -3.47 -19.59 -16.20
N LEU A 108 -3.16 -19.17 -14.98
CA LEU A 108 -2.44 -20.00 -14.03
C LEU A 108 -3.27 -21.20 -13.54
N GLN A 109 -4.59 -21.05 -13.44
CA GLN A 109 -5.47 -22.16 -13.03
C GLN A 109 -5.50 -23.31 -14.03
N THR A 110 -5.23 -23.01 -15.30
CA THR A 110 -5.22 -24.01 -16.38
C THR A 110 -3.83 -24.43 -16.81
N ALA A 111 -2.77 -23.75 -16.33
CA ALA A 111 -1.41 -24.02 -16.71
C ALA A 111 -0.85 -25.24 -15.97
N GLU A 112 -0.10 -26.08 -16.67
CA GLU A 112 0.66 -27.15 -16.04
C GLU A 112 1.86 -26.58 -15.31
N GLY A 113 2.21 -27.17 -14.16
CA GLY A 113 3.37 -26.76 -13.37
C GLY A 113 3.17 -25.50 -12.56
N THR A 114 1.93 -25.04 -12.41
CA THR A 114 1.62 -23.89 -11.53
C THR A 114 1.88 -24.23 -10.08
N THR A 115 2.59 -23.35 -9.37
CA THR A 115 2.89 -23.52 -7.95
C THR A 115 1.91 -22.72 -7.09
N PRO A 116 1.71 -23.11 -5.79
CA PRO A 116 0.91 -22.31 -4.88
C PRO A 116 1.40 -20.88 -4.76
N GLU A 117 2.73 -20.65 -4.79
CA GLU A 117 3.32 -19.33 -4.69
C GLU A 117 2.93 -18.44 -5.86
N ARG A 118 2.86 -19.00 -7.06
CA ARG A 118 2.43 -18.25 -8.25
C ARG A 118 0.97 -17.86 -8.17
N ARG A 119 0.12 -18.76 -7.64
CA ARG A 119 -1.29 -18.46 -7.45
C ARG A 119 -1.49 -17.37 -6.41
N GLU A 120 -0.76 -17.43 -5.31
CA GLU A 120 -0.82 -16.39 -4.28
C GLU A 120 -0.39 -15.03 -4.81
N ALA A 121 0.69 -14.98 -5.58
CA ALA A 121 1.17 -13.75 -6.19
C ALA A 121 0.13 -13.16 -7.16
N ALA A 122 -0.50 -14.02 -7.98
CA ALA A 122 -1.53 -13.59 -8.93
C ALA A 122 -2.78 -13.09 -8.20
N MET A 123 -3.19 -13.77 -7.13
CA MET A 123 -4.31 -13.34 -6.31
C MET A 123 -4.02 -12.01 -5.61
N ALA A 124 -2.82 -11.84 -5.09
CA ALA A 124 -2.41 -10.58 -4.45
C ALA A 124 -2.46 -9.41 -5.44
N ARG A 125 -2.05 -9.62 -6.68
CA ARG A 125 -2.14 -8.60 -7.73
C ARG A 125 -3.60 -8.22 -8.01
N LEU A 126 -4.48 -9.21 -8.07
CA LEU A 126 -5.91 -8.97 -8.29
C LEU A 126 -6.52 -8.18 -7.13
N LEU A 127 -6.25 -8.57 -5.89
CA LEU A 127 -6.74 -7.88 -4.71
C LEU A 127 -6.21 -6.44 -4.64
N SER A 128 -4.94 -6.24 -4.98
CA SER A 128 -4.35 -4.91 -5.05
C SER A 128 -5.02 -4.03 -6.11
N ALA A 129 -5.29 -4.59 -7.30
CA ALA A 129 -5.96 -3.84 -8.36
C ALA A 129 -7.40 -3.47 -7.98
N ARG A 130 -8.11 -4.35 -7.28
CA ARG A 130 -9.44 -4.05 -6.76
C ARG A 130 -9.40 -2.96 -5.70
N ALA A 131 -8.39 -2.99 -4.83
CA ALA A 131 -8.20 -1.96 -3.82
C ALA A 131 -7.92 -0.59 -4.47
N MET A 132 -7.15 -0.58 -5.56
CA MET A 132 -6.89 0.64 -6.33
C MET A 132 -8.19 1.22 -6.91
N LEU A 133 -9.05 0.37 -7.46
CA LEU A 133 -10.34 0.83 -7.98
C LEU A 133 -11.21 1.42 -6.87
N ALA A 134 -11.28 0.75 -5.73
CA ALA A 134 -12.04 1.23 -4.58
C ALA A 134 -11.52 2.59 -4.11
N ALA A 135 -10.20 2.77 -4.05
CA ALA A 135 -9.60 4.05 -3.67
C ALA A 135 -9.89 5.15 -4.69
N ALA A 136 -9.86 4.82 -5.99
CA ALA A 136 -10.17 5.77 -7.05
C ALA A 136 -11.64 6.21 -7.03
N GLN A 137 -12.55 5.30 -6.67
CA GLN A 137 -13.97 5.61 -6.56
C GLN A 137 -14.31 6.44 -5.33
N ALA A 138 -13.54 6.30 -4.26
CA ALA A 138 -13.74 7.01 -3.01
C ALA A 138 -13.15 8.44 -3.03
N ALA A 139 -12.29 8.71 -4.00
CA ALA A 139 -11.60 10.00 -4.11
C ALA A 139 -12.52 11.13 -4.62
#